data_ac73e10248cf1ffc149b2f93871d50cc
#
_entry.id   ac73e10248cf1ffc149b2f93871d50cc
#
_cell.length_a   1.000
_cell.length_b   1.000
_cell.length_c   1.000
_cell.angle_alpha   90.00
_cell.angle_beta   90.00
_cell.angle_gamma   90.00
#
_symmetry.space_group_name_H-M   'P 1'
#
loop_
_entity.id
_entity.type
_entity.pdbx_description
1 polymer ?
#
loop_
_entity_poly.entity_id
_entity_poly.type
_entity_poly.pdbx_seq_one_letter_code
_entity_poly.pdbx_strand_id
1 'polypeptide(L)'
;PTGTLRLNVPNVVARVILPRMLPRFMAAHPGVSIEVTAEDTFVDVLAAGFDAGVRYDERMEKDMIAVPLAGPQRFVVVGAPAYFAAHGRPAHPRDVLDHACIRHRFPSGVSHPWEFEKDGEVIRISPTGPLISTSIDLELAACVAGVGLIATFEDFVDDALADGRLESVLEDWLPPFTGPLLYYPSRRHMP
;
A
#
# COMPACT_ATOMS: atom_id res chain seq x y z
N PRO A 1 -17.06 -25.56 -6.27
CA PRO A 1 -17.73 -24.32 -6.64
C PRO A 1 -17.40 -23.96 -8.09
N THR A 2 -18.34 -23.28 -8.77
CA THR A 2 -18.20 -22.79 -10.14
C THR A 2 -18.80 -21.39 -10.21
N GLY A 3 -18.31 -20.55 -11.09
CA GLY A 3 -18.80 -19.18 -11.27
C GLY A 3 -17.70 -18.15 -11.27
N THR A 4 -18.09 -16.87 -11.23
CA THR A 4 -17.14 -15.74 -11.19
C THR A 4 -17.15 -15.11 -9.80
N LEU A 5 -15.97 -14.93 -9.23
CA LEU A 5 -15.73 -14.18 -7.99
C LEU A 5 -15.18 -12.79 -8.37
N ARG A 6 -15.93 -11.74 -8.05
CA ARG A 6 -15.59 -10.35 -8.34
C ARG A 6 -15.06 -9.64 -7.10
N LEU A 7 -13.84 -9.16 -7.20
CA LEU A 7 -13.12 -8.52 -6.10
C LEU A 7 -12.78 -7.07 -6.43
N ASN A 8 -13.01 -6.18 -5.46
CA ASN A 8 -12.48 -4.82 -5.48
C ASN A 8 -11.37 -4.69 -4.43
N VAL A 9 -10.16 -4.30 -4.85
CA VAL A 9 -8.98 -4.30 -3.99
C VAL A 9 -8.13 -3.05 -4.20
N PRO A 10 -7.38 -2.59 -3.18
CA PRO A 10 -6.35 -1.57 -3.36
C PRO A 10 -5.22 -2.03 -4.30
N ASN A 11 -4.57 -1.10 -4.98
CA ASN A 11 -3.47 -1.41 -5.90
C ASN A 11 -2.34 -2.19 -5.23
N VAL A 12 -2.00 -1.88 -3.98
CA VAL A 12 -0.97 -2.63 -3.23
C VAL A 12 -1.37 -4.09 -3.04
N VAL A 13 -2.64 -4.38 -2.77
CA VAL A 13 -3.14 -5.74 -2.61
C VAL A 13 -3.07 -6.52 -3.93
N ALA A 14 -3.51 -5.89 -5.02
CA ALA A 14 -3.44 -6.49 -6.35
C ALA A 14 -2.00 -6.79 -6.79
N ARG A 15 -1.05 -5.92 -6.44
CA ARG A 15 0.34 -6.03 -6.88
C ARG A 15 1.18 -6.97 -6.02
N VAL A 16 0.93 -7.03 -4.70
CA VAL A 16 1.82 -7.69 -3.75
C VAL A 16 1.20 -8.94 -3.14
N ILE A 17 -0.07 -8.88 -2.75
CA ILE A 17 -0.71 -9.93 -1.96
C ILE A 17 -1.36 -10.98 -2.87
N LEU A 18 -2.21 -10.55 -3.80
CA LEU A 18 -2.95 -11.46 -4.69
C LEU A 18 -2.03 -12.36 -5.53
N PRO A 19 -0.91 -11.90 -6.11
CA PRO A 19 -0.02 -12.78 -6.88
C PRO A 19 0.53 -13.97 -6.08
N ARG A 20 0.66 -13.82 -4.76
CA ARG A 20 1.12 -14.89 -3.87
C ARG A 20 0.02 -15.90 -3.53
N MET A 21 -1.26 -15.51 -3.64
CA MET A 21 -2.42 -16.31 -3.23
C MET A 21 -3.18 -16.93 -4.41
N LEU A 22 -3.41 -16.15 -5.47
CA LEU A 22 -4.28 -16.53 -6.59
C LEU A 22 -3.85 -17.83 -7.29
N PRO A 23 -2.57 -18.08 -7.59
CA PRO A 23 -2.18 -19.31 -8.28
C PRO A 23 -2.61 -20.57 -7.53
N ARG A 24 -2.45 -20.58 -6.20
CA ARG A 24 -2.87 -21.71 -5.35
C ARG A 24 -4.38 -21.82 -5.28
N PHE A 25 -5.09 -20.72 -5.16
CA PHE A 25 -6.55 -20.70 -5.13
C PHE A 25 -7.14 -21.22 -6.44
N MET A 26 -6.66 -20.72 -7.59
CA MET A 26 -7.14 -21.13 -8.91
C MET A 26 -6.86 -22.59 -9.20
N ALA A 27 -5.70 -23.11 -8.78
CA ALA A 27 -5.39 -24.52 -8.91
C ALA A 27 -6.33 -25.42 -8.06
N ALA A 28 -6.74 -24.96 -6.88
CA ALA A 28 -7.65 -25.68 -6.00
C ALA A 28 -9.13 -25.57 -6.46
N HIS A 29 -9.47 -24.55 -7.23
CA HIS A 29 -10.84 -24.24 -7.65
C HIS A 29 -10.94 -23.97 -9.17
N PRO A 30 -10.66 -24.94 -10.05
CA PRO A 30 -10.57 -24.74 -11.50
C PRO A 30 -11.89 -24.31 -12.17
N GLY A 31 -13.02 -24.47 -11.47
CA GLY A 31 -14.34 -24.01 -11.96
C GLY A 31 -14.68 -22.57 -11.60
N VAL A 32 -13.79 -21.86 -10.88
CA VAL A 32 -14.00 -20.47 -10.45
C VAL A 32 -13.16 -19.53 -11.31
N SER A 33 -13.80 -18.56 -11.93
CA SER A 33 -13.13 -17.41 -12.56
C SER A 33 -13.00 -16.29 -11.53
N ILE A 34 -11.90 -15.54 -11.56
CA ILE A 34 -11.68 -14.39 -10.69
C ILE A 34 -11.60 -13.14 -11.54
N GLU A 35 -12.39 -12.14 -11.20
CA GLU A 35 -12.37 -10.81 -11.78
C GLU A 35 -11.91 -9.82 -10.70
N VAL A 36 -10.79 -9.12 -10.93
CA VAL A 36 -10.20 -8.20 -9.97
C VAL A 36 -10.24 -6.79 -10.55
N THR A 37 -10.86 -5.87 -9.81
CA THR A 37 -10.74 -4.42 -10.04
C THR A 37 -9.82 -3.84 -8.99
N ALA A 38 -8.68 -3.28 -9.44
CA ALA A 38 -7.69 -2.66 -8.59
C ALA A 38 -7.84 -1.13 -8.62
N GLU A 39 -8.20 -0.54 -7.48
CA GLU A 39 -8.35 0.91 -7.35
C GLU A 39 -8.24 1.37 -5.89
N ASP A 40 -7.73 2.57 -5.68
CA ASP A 40 -7.52 3.14 -4.34
C ASP A 40 -8.63 4.13 -3.93
N THR A 41 -9.72 4.18 -4.70
CA THR A 41 -10.95 4.90 -4.35
C THR A 41 -11.85 4.05 -3.47
N PHE A 42 -12.54 4.71 -2.55
CA PHE A 42 -13.58 4.02 -1.77
C PHE A 42 -14.75 3.69 -2.69
N VAL A 43 -15.12 2.42 -2.74
CA VAL A 43 -16.25 1.91 -3.52
C VAL A 43 -17.18 1.15 -2.57
N ASP A 44 -18.47 1.41 -2.65
CA ASP A 44 -19.48 0.52 -2.07
C ASP A 44 -19.48 -0.78 -2.88
N VAL A 45 -18.89 -1.80 -2.30
CA VAL A 45 -18.64 -3.09 -2.95
C VAL A 45 -19.91 -3.75 -3.40
N LEU A 46 -20.98 -3.67 -2.58
CA LEU A 46 -22.27 -4.31 -2.90
C LEU A 46 -23.02 -3.56 -3.99
N ALA A 47 -23.13 -2.22 -3.86
CA ALA A 47 -23.80 -1.39 -4.85
C ALA A 47 -23.10 -1.45 -6.22
N ALA A 48 -21.79 -1.66 -6.24
CA ALA A 48 -21.00 -1.80 -7.45
C ALA A 48 -20.97 -3.22 -8.04
N GLY A 49 -21.63 -4.20 -7.39
CA GLY A 49 -21.77 -5.57 -7.91
C GLY A 49 -20.55 -6.46 -7.72
N PHE A 50 -19.70 -6.16 -6.72
CA PHE A 50 -18.61 -7.03 -6.29
C PHE A 50 -19.11 -8.04 -5.24
N ASP A 51 -18.50 -9.21 -5.21
CA ASP A 51 -18.79 -10.25 -4.20
C ASP A 51 -18.03 -10.00 -2.90
N ALA A 52 -16.84 -9.39 -2.99
CA ALA A 52 -16.03 -9.01 -1.84
C ALA A 52 -15.12 -7.82 -2.16
N GLY A 53 -14.67 -7.14 -1.12
CA GLY A 53 -13.67 -6.09 -1.21
C GLY A 53 -12.53 -6.26 -0.22
N VAL A 54 -11.45 -5.54 -0.45
CA VAL A 54 -10.31 -5.49 0.48
C VAL A 54 -10.06 -4.05 0.90
N ARG A 55 -9.84 -3.83 2.19
CA ARG A 55 -9.55 -2.50 2.76
C ARG A 55 -8.60 -2.63 3.96
N TYR A 56 -8.00 -1.50 4.31
CA TYR A 56 -7.14 -1.34 5.51
C TYR A 56 -7.88 -0.70 6.68
N ASP A 57 -9.13 -0.30 6.50
CA ASP A 57 -9.92 0.37 7.54
C ASP A 57 -10.83 -0.64 8.25
N GLU A 58 -10.87 -0.56 9.59
CA GLU A 58 -11.76 -1.35 10.44
C GLU A 58 -13.19 -0.78 10.50
N ARG A 59 -13.47 0.31 9.79
CA ARG A 59 -14.83 0.87 9.69
C ARG A 59 -15.71 -0.04 8.85
N MET A 60 -16.27 -1.04 9.51
CA MET A 60 -17.19 -1.97 8.87
C MET A 60 -18.58 -1.37 8.78
N GLU A 61 -19.18 -1.49 7.61
CA GLU A 61 -20.63 -1.30 7.47
C GLU A 61 -21.38 -2.41 8.24
N LYS A 62 -22.58 -2.07 8.71
CA LYS A 62 -23.46 -3.06 9.34
C LYS A 62 -23.71 -4.18 8.34
N ASP A 63 -23.67 -5.43 8.81
CA ASP A 63 -23.95 -6.64 8.05
C ASP A 63 -22.80 -7.15 7.11
N MET A 64 -21.59 -6.65 7.28
CA MET A 64 -20.40 -7.19 6.61
C MET A 64 -19.59 -8.08 7.55
N ILE A 65 -18.97 -9.10 6.99
CA ILE A 65 -17.97 -9.94 7.68
C ILE A 65 -16.59 -9.51 7.16
N ALA A 66 -15.67 -9.25 8.08
CA ALA A 66 -14.27 -8.99 7.73
C ALA A 66 -13.37 -10.10 8.26
N VAL A 67 -12.43 -10.52 7.43
CA VAL A 67 -11.40 -11.49 7.81
C VAL A 67 -10.02 -10.98 7.37
N PRO A 68 -8.97 -11.21 8.17
CA PRO A 68 -7.61 -10.86 7.76
C PRO A 68 -7.24 -11.56 6.44
N LEU A 69 -6.79 -10.80 5.46
CA LEU A 69 -6.33 -11.33 4.17
C LEU A 69 -4.83 -11.63 4.19
N ALA A 70 -4.06 -10.81 4.92
CA ALA A 70 -2.63 -10.95 5.08
C ALA A 70 -2.20 -10.54 6.50
N GLY A 71 -0.93 -10.77 6.82
CA GLY A 71 -0.31 -10.31 8.06
C GLY A 71 -0.13 -8.79 8.12
N PRO A 72 0.46 -8.29 9.23
CA PRO A 72 0.81 -6.88 9.35
C PRO A 72 1.70 -6.41 8.20
N GLN A 73 1.54 -5.16 7.81
CA GLN A 73 2.39 -4.47 6.85
C GLN A 73 3.00 -3.22 7.50
N ARG A 74 3.97 -2.61 6.85
CA ARG A 74 4.50 -1.31 7.27
C ARG A 74 4.85 -0.42 6.10
N PHE A 75 4.89 0.87 6.38
CA PHE A 75 5.53 1.84 5.50
C PHE A 75 7.03 1.88 5.76
N VAL A 76 7.77 2.24 4.72
CA VAL A 76 9.20 2.56 4.81
C VAL A 76 9.48 3.87 4.10
N VAL A 77 10.49 4.59 4.56
CA VAL A 77 11.07 5.72 3.83
C VAL A 77 12.38 5.23 3.24
N VAL A 78 12.51 5.32 1.93
CA VAL A 78 13.67 4.80 1.19
C VAL A 78 14.26 5.85 0.27
N GLY A 79 15.54 5.66 -0.06
CA GLY A 79 16.26 6.43 -1.05
C GLY A 79 17.40 5.62 -1.66
N ALA A 80 17.88 6.02 -2.82
CA ALA A 80 19.05 5.39 -3.44
C ALA A 80 20.33 5.70 -2.65
N PRO A 81 21.30 4.76 -2.56
CA PRO A 81 22.59 5.03 -1.90
C PRO A 81 23.30 6.28 -2.42
N ALA A 82 23.25 6.50 -3.73
CA ALA A 82 23.86 7.69 -4.36
C ALA A 82 23.17 9.00 -3.92
N TYR A 83 21.85 8.97 -3.68
CA TYR A 83 21.14 10.12 -3.14
C TYR A 83 21.62 10.44 -1.70
N PHE A 84 21.72 9.42 -0.86
CA PHE A 84 22.21 9.60 0.53
C PHE A 84 23.66 10.04 0.58
N ALA A 85 24.51 9.56 -0.33
CA ALA A 85 25.91 9.98 -0.41
C ALA A 85 26.04 11.49 -0.73
N ALA A 86 25.13 12.03 -1.54
CA ALA A 86 25.13 13.45 -1.93
C ALA A 86 24.43 14.37 -0.93
N HIS A 87 23.38 13.91 -0.23
CA HIS A 87 22.47 14.76 0.54
C HIS A 87 22.42 14.41 2.04
N GLY A 88 23.10 13.33 2.46
CA GLY A 88 22.99 12.82 3.82
C GLY A 88 21.73 12.00 4.06
N ARG A 89 21.57 11.50 5.29
CA ARG A 89 20.43 10.67 5.73
C ARG A 89 19.63 11.42 6.78
N PRO A 90 18.31 11.48 6.67
CA PRO A 90 17.49 12.01 7.76
C PRO A 90 17.63 11.11 9.00
N ALA A 91 17.91 11.72 10.15
CA ALA A 91 17.99 11.05 11.45
C ALA A 91 16.69 11.22 12.26
N HIS A 92 15.88 12.19 11.90
CA HIS A 92 14.59 12.49 12.52
C HIS A 92 13.54 12.78 11.44
N PRO A 93 12.23 12.47 11.66
CA PRO A 93 11.18 12.73 10.67
C PRO A 93 11.16 14.15 10.10
N ARG A 94 11.46 15.16 10.91
CA ARG A 94 11.49 16.58 10.47
C ARG A 94 12.58 16.87 9.45
N ASP A 95 13.67 16.09 9.45
CA ASP A 95 14.77 16.26 8.50
C ASP A 95 14.33 15.95 7.06
N VAL A 96 13.22 15.19 6.90
CA VAL A 96 12.62 14.92 5.58
C VAL A 96 12.25 16.19 4.83
N LEU A 97 11.99 17.30 5.55
CA LEU A 97 11.66 18.59 4.94
C LEU A 97 12.84 19.22 4.17
N ASP A 98 14.07 18.82 4.50
CA ASP A 98 15.28 19.28 3.85
C ASP A 98 15.70 18.38 2.65
N HIS A 99 14.93 17.33 2.39
CA HIS A 99 15.16 16.40 1.29
C HIS A 99 14.19 16.60 0.14
N ALA A 100 14.65 16.28 -1.07
CA ALA A 100 13.77 16.10 -2.22
C ALA A 100 12.92 14.84 -2.02
N CYS A 101 11.59 14.96 -2.12
CA CYS A 101 10.69 13.84 -1.91
C CYS A 101 9.80 13.59 -3.12
N ILE A 102 9.61 12.31 -3.41
CA ILE A 102 8.69 11.82 -4.43
C ILE A 102 7.36 11.52 -3.74
N ARG A 103 6.28 12.09 -4.25
CA ARG A 103 4.98 12.01 -3.58
C ARG A 103 3.94 11.29 -4.43
N HIS A 104 3.25 10.38 -3.80
CA HIS A 104 2.06 9.77 -4.40
C HIS A 104 0.86 10.71 -4.31
N ARG A 105 0.07 10.79 -5.39
CA ARG A 105 -1.23 11.45 -5.43
C ARG A 105 -2.30 10.42 -5.73
N PHE A 106 -3.27 10.31 -4.85
CA PHE A 106 -4.41 9.43 -5.06
C PHE A 106 -5.36 9.96 -6.14
N PRO A 107 -6.20 9.10 -6.75
CA PRO A 107 -7.19 9.53 -7.74
C PRO A 107 -8.14 10.64 -7.25
N SER A 108 -8.36 10.73 -5.94
CA SER A 108 -9.09 11.82 -5.29
C SER A 108 -8.42 13.20 -5.41
N GLY A 109 -7.19 13.26 -5.93
CA GLY A 109 -6.36 14.47 -6.00
C GLY A 109 -5.57 14.76 -4.71
N VAL A 110 -5.77 13.97 -3.66
CA VAL A 110 -5.11 14.17 -2.37
C VAL A 110 -3.75 13.45 -2.36
N SER A 111 -2.75 14.12 -1.80
CA SER A 111 -1.49 13.50 -1.36
C SER A 111 -1.49 13.49 0.16
N HIS A 112 -1.42 12.31 0.76
CA HIS A 112 -1.39 12.22 2.23
C HIS A 112 -0.04 12.70 2.78
N PRO A 113 -0.04 13.31 3.97
CA PRO A 113 1.19 13.54 4.70
C PRO A 113 1.84 12.20 5.05
N TRP A 114 3.16 12.19 5.16
CA TRP A 114 3.88 11.06 5.73
C TRP A 114 3.71 11.09 7.24
N GLU A 115 3.26 9.99 7.80
CA GLU A 115 3.03 9.84 9.22
C GLU A 115 4.12 8.97 9.84
N PHE A 116 4.68 9.45 10.93
CA PHE A 116 5.71 8.80 11.72
C PHE A 116 5.21 8.66 13.16
N GLU A 117 5.46 7.53 13.78
CA GLU A 117 5.06 7.27 15.16
C GLU A 117 6.20 6.59 15.90
N LYS A 118 6.53 7.10 17.08
CA LYS A 118 7.51 6.50 17.99
C LYS A 118 7.15 6.85 19.42
N ASP A 119 7.09 5.85 20.30
CA ASP A 119 6.84 6.02 21.75
C ASP A 119 5.60 6.88 22.08
N GLY A 120 4.57 6.81 21.23
CA GLY A 120 3.33 7.59 21.36
C GLY A 120 3.41 9.02 20.79
N GLU A 121 4.56 9.46 20.30
CA GLU A 121 4.67 10.70 19.52
C GLU A 121 4.30 10.43 18.07
N VAL A 122 3.37 11.23 17.53
CA VAL A 122 2.96 11.18 16.13
C VAL A 122 3.38 12.46 15.41
N ILE A 123 4.16 12.32 14.35
CA ILE A 123 4.64 13.44 13.53
C ILE A 123 4.08 13.26 12.11
N ARG A 124 3.41 14.30 11.59
CA ARG A 124 2.90 14.34 10.21
C ARG A 124 3.68 15.36 9.40
N ILE A 125 4.28 14.91 8.30
CA ILE A 125 5.10 15.72 7.42
C ILE A 125 4.45 15.76 6.03
N SER A 126 4.27 16.96 5.49
CA SER A 126 3.89 17.15 4.08
C SER A 126 5.15 17.56 3.30
N PRO A 127 5.93 16.60 2.80
CA PRO A 127 7.19 16.90 2.15
C PRO A 127 6.96 17.57 0.80
N THR A 128 8.01 18.19 0.26
CA THR A 128 8.02 18.76 -1.08
C THR A 128 9.07 18.07 -1.95
N GLY A 129 8.96 18.22 -3.26
CA GLY A 129 9.98 17.66 -4.15
C GLY A 129 9.58 17.69 -5.61
N PRO A 130 10.46 17.18 -6.48
CA PRO A 130 10.36 17.39 -7.93
C PRO A 130 9.32 16.52 -8.62
N LEU A 131 8.83 15.45 -7.97
CA LEU A 131 7.89 14.51 -8.60
C LEU A 131 6.66 14.29 -7.72
N ILE A 132 5.50 14.44 -8.33
CA ILE A 132 4.20 14.02 -7.81
C ILE A 132 3.56 13.16 -8.90
N SER A 133 3.14 11.95 -8.56
CA SER A 133 2.60 11.00 -9.54
C SER A 133 1.42 10.23 -8.95
N THR A 134 0.65 9.60 -9.81
CA THR A 134 -0.37 8.59 -9.47
C THR A 134 0.10 7.17 -9.81
N SER A 135 1.35 7.03 -10.27
CA SER A 135 1.95 5.75 -10.69
C SER A 135 3.08 5.36 -9.76
N ILE A 136 2.84 4.36 -8.93
CA ILE A 136 3.87 3.84 -8.02
C ILE A 136 5.10 3.33 -8.77
N ASP A 137 4.94 2.76 -9.98
CA ASP A 137 6.07 2.29 -10.78
C ASP A 137 7.00 3.42 -11.20
N LEU A 138 6.43 4.56 -11.63
CA LEU A 138 7.21 5.75 -11.96
C LEU A 138 7.93 6.31 -10.73
N GLU A 139 7.25 6.36 -9.60
CA GLU A 139 7.79 6.86 -8.33
C GLU A 139 8.95 6.02 -7.84
N LEU A 140 8.82 4.68 -7.88
CA LEU A 140 9.88 3.75 -7.50
C LEU A 140 11.08 3.83 -8.44
N ALA A 141 10.84 3.90 -9.76
CA ALA A 141 11.91 4.08 -10.73
C ALA A 141 12.67 5.39 -10.50
N ALA A 142 11.98 6.48 -10.22
CA ALA A 142 12.60 7.77 -9.89
C ALA A 142 13.41 7.71 -8.60
N CYS A 143 12.92 7.02 -7.57
CA CYS A 143 13.64 6.83 -6.31
C CYS A 143 14.94 6.04 -6.52
N VAL A 144 14.88 4.91 -7.24
CA VAL A 144 16.06 4.11 -7.58
C VAL A 144 17.06 4.92 -8.40
N ALA A 145 16.59 5.82 -9.26
CA ALA A 145 17.44 6.75 -10.03
C ALA A 145 18.02 7.90 -9.19
N GLY A 146 17.73 7.98 -7.89
CA GLY A 146 18.29 8.98 -6.99
C GLY A 146 17.63 10.36 -7.06
N VAL A 147 16.37 10.44 -7.52
CA VAL A 147 15.63 11.72 -7.59
C VAL A 147 15.28 12.26 -6.21
N GLY A 148 15.08 11.37 -5.23
CA GLY A 148 14.71 11.76 -3.87
C GLY A 148 14.23 10.59 -3.04
N LEU A 149 13.68 10.90 -1.86
CA LEU A 149 13.09 9.94 -0.93
C LEU A 149 11.63 9.64 -1.31
N ILE A 150 11.18 8.44 -0.98
CA ILE A 150 9.76 8.07 -1.08
C ILE A 150 9.33 7.34 0.21
N ALA A 151 8.11 7.64 0.69
CA ALA A 151 7.43 6.82 1.68
C ALA A 151 6.45 5.89 0.97
N THR A 152 6.58 4.59 1.17
CA THR A 152 5.79 3.59 0.48
C THR A 152 5.63 2.32 1.31
N PHE A 153 4.79 1.38 0.88
CA PHE A 153 4.73 0.05 1.49
C PHE A 153 6.07 -0.67 1.30
N GLU A 154 6.58 -1.29 2.35
CA GLU A 154 7.82 -2.09 2.32
C GLU A 154 7.77 -3.14 1.21
N ASP A 155 6.65 -3.82 1.08
CA ASP A 155 6.42 -4.85 0.06
C ASP A 155 6.69 -4.38 -1.39
N PHE A 156 6.58 -3.09 -1.68
CA PHE A 156 6.87 -2.55 -3.03
C PHE A 156 8.36 -2.45 -3.33
N VAL A 157 9.17 -2.41 -2.29
CA VAL A 157 10.63 -2.15 -2.38
C VAL A 157 11.50 -3.29 -1.85
N ASP A 158 10.90 -4.41 -1.42
CA ASP A 158 11.60 -5.57 -0.88
C ASP A 158 12.79 -6.00 -1.73
N ASP A 159 12.60 -6.17 -3.04
CA ASP A 159 13.67 -6.57 -3.95
C ASP A 159 14.77 -5.50 -4.05
N ALA A 160 14.39 -4.22 -4.09
CA ALA A 160 15.35 -3.12 -4.19
C ALA A 160 16.13 -2.88 -2.90
N LEU A 161 15.54 -3.18 -1.75
CA LEU A 161 16.22 -3.23 -0.46
C LEU A 161 17.17 -4.41 -0.38
N ALA A 162 16.72 -5.60 -0.79
CA ALA A 162 17.51 -6.83 -0.72
C ALA A 162 18.77 -6.77 -1.61
N ASP A 163 18.68 -6.14 -2.78
CA ASP A 163 19.79 -6.02 -3.72
C ASP A 163 20.59 -4.69 -3.59
N GLY A 164 20.23 -3.84 -2.64
CA GLY A 164 20.95 -2.61 -2.31
C GLY A 164 20.75 -1.44 -3.28
N ARG A 165 19.78 -1.51 -4.17
CA ARG A 165 19.38 -0.36 -5.01
C ARG A 165 18.71 0.75 -4.21
N LEU A 166 18.06 0.40 -3.11
CA LEU A 166 17.47 1.31 -2.14
C LEU A 166 17.95 0.97 -0.74
N GLU A 167 17.93 1.95 0.12
CA GLU A 167 18.20 1.83 1.55
C GLU A 167 17.11 2.54 2.33
N SER A 168 16.72 1.96 3.47
CA SER A 168 15.72 2.53 4.35
C SER A 168 16.30 3.49 5.38
N VAL A 169 15.47 4.41 5.86
CA VAL A 169 15.77 5.35 6.93
C VAL A 169 14.56 5.53 7.85
N LEU A 170 14.77 5.99 9.07
CA LEU A 170 13.71 6.31 10.06
C LEU A 170 12.84 5.09 10.42
N GLU A 171 13.38 3.90 10.38
CA GLU A 171 12.66 2.63 10.58
C GLU A 171 11.99 2.53 11.95
N ASP A 172 12.63 3.10 12.97
CA ASP A 172 12.13 3.15 14.34
C ASP A 172 10.95 4.12 14.54
N TRP A 173 10.61 4.91 13.51
CA TRP A 173 9.45 5.78 13.44
C TRP A 173 8.31 5.23 12.60
N LEU A 174 8.45 4.05 12.05
CA LEU A 174 7.50 3.43 11.11
C LEU A 174 7.09 2.04 11.61
N PRO A 175 6.28 1.97 12.69
CA PRO A 175 5.83 0.70 13.23
C PRO A 175 4.91 -0.03 12.23
N PRO A 176 4.85 -1.36 12.30
CA PRO A 176 3.89 -2.12 11.51
C PRO A 176 2.46 -1.79 11.93
N PHE A 177 1.53 -1.89 10.98
CA PHE A 177 0.11 -1.71 11.17
C PHE A 177 -0.67 -2.95 10.70
N THR A 178 -1.95 -3.01 11.08
CA THR A 178 -2.84 -4.10 10.68
C THR A 178 -2.90 -4.21 9.16
N GLY A 179 -2.66 -5.42 8.65
CA GLY A 179 -2.75 -5.71 7.22
C GLY A 179 -4.18 -5.61 6.68
N PRO A 180 -4.36 -5.84 5.37
CA PRO A 180 -5.65 -5.69 4.73
C PRO A 180 -6.66 -6.73 5.18
N LEU A 181 -7.92 -6.30 5.26
CA LEU A 181 -9.07 -7.14 5.58
C LEU A 181 -9.87 -7.40 4.31
N LEU A 182 -10.22 -8.66 4.07
CA LEU A 182 -11.23 -9.05 3.10
C LEU A 182 -12.60 -8.93 3.77
N TYR A 183 -13.53 -8.21 3.15
CA TYR A 183 -14.88 -8.05 3.66
C TYR A 183 -15.91 -8.45 2.60
N TYR A 184 -16.98 -9.10 3.06
CA TYR A 184 -18.06 -9.61 2.23
C TYR A 184 -19.38 -9.62 3.01
N PRO A 185 -20.55 -9.62 2.33
CA PRO A 185 -21.85 -9.59 3.00
C PRO A 185 -22.10 -10.82 3.87
N SER A 186 -22.72 -10.62 5.03
CA SER A 186 -23.20 -11.73 5.82
C SER A 186 -24.34 -12.44 5.08
N ARG A 187 -24.40 -13.79 5.19
CA ARG A 187 -25.43 -14.62 4.50
C ARG A 187 -26.89 -14.25 4.87
N ARG A 188 -27.11 -13.37 5.83
CA ARG A 188 -28.46 -12.93 6.23
C ARG A 188 -29.14 -12.01 5.20
N HIS A 189 -28.39 -11.52 4.20
CA HIS A 189 -28.87 -10.55 3.22
C HIS A 189 -28.57 -10.95 1.77
N MET A 190 -28.37 -12.24 1.51
CA MET A 190 -28.42 -12.71 0.12
C MET A 190 -29.90 -12.86 -0.28
N PRO A 191 -30.33 -12.26 -1.40
CA PRO A 191 -31.68 -12.45 -1.94
C PRO A 191 -31.90 -13.89 -2.36
#